data_c9a60ab4dbd069a25fd3778a14e80fdf
#
_entry.id   c9a60ab4dbd069a25fd3778a14e80fdf
#
_cell.length_a   1.000
_cell.length_b   1.000
_cell.length_c   1.000
_cell.angle_alpha   90.00
_cell.angle_beta   90.00
_cell.angle_gamma   90.00
#
_symmetry.space_group_name_H-M   'P 1'
#
loop_
_entity.id
_entity.type
_entity.pdbx_description
1 polymer ?
#
loop_
_entity_poly.entity_id
_entity_poly.type
_entity_poly.pdbx_seq_one_letter_code
_entity_poly.pdbx_strand_id
1 'polypeptide(L)'
;MLEPAEVDPETGYRYYTLEQLPTAQLIRRLRDLRMPVADVRAVLVADSPIVRDSLISAHIDHLETELAKTQAAVNSLRALLDSPAGLQPVHRRAESSFSALAITEDTLDPADIEAWWRAALAELRRAAADNVLQIAGPAGGLYDECLFNHEPGAATVFIPVTTPRELGRVKPLIIPAAEVAVTTYQGPHSDIDLAYARLGSYVADHELAVGWQLREYYHRDHSHTRDHSQWRTEIVWPIIDSPAE
;
A
#
# COMPACT_ATOMS: atom_id res chain seq x y z
N MET A 1 -39.11 -6.97 3.26
CA MET A 1 -38.86 -5.60 3.76
C MET A 1 -40.20 -5.00 4.26
N LEU A 2 -41.08 -4.53 3.40
CA LEU A 2 -42.39 -4.06 3.77
C LEU A 2 -43.39 -5.07 3.27
N GLU A 3 -44.21 -5.63 4.14
CA GLU A 3 -45.26 -6.57 3.76
C GLU A 3 -46.51 -5.78 3.34
N PRO A 4 -47.16 -6.12 2.21
CA PRO A 4 -48.38 -5.46 1.81
C PRO A 4 -49.49 -5.77 2.81
N ALA A 5 -50.32 -4.78 3.07
CA ALA A 5 -51.52 -4.96 3.91
C ALA A 5 -52.55 -5.86 3.23
N GLU A 6 -52.60 -5.80 1.89
CA GLU A 6 -53.51 -6.61 1.07
C GLU A 6 -52.85 -6.86 -0.30
N VAL A 7 -53.14 -8.02 -0.87
CA VAL A 7 -52.76 -8.35 -2.26
C VAL A 7 -54.05 -8.72 -2.99
N ASP A 8 -54.36 -8.00 -4.04
CA ASP A 8 -55.52 -8.30 -4.90
C ASP A 8 -55.32 -9.68 -5.56
N PRO A 9 -56.20 -10.65 -5.32
CA PRO A 9 -56.04 -12.01 -5.81
C PRO A 9 -56.18 -12.14 -7.34
N GLU A 10 -56.83 -11.18 -8.01
CA GLU A 10 -57.08 -11.23 -9.46
C GLU A 10 -55.97 -10.52 -10.24
N THR A 11 -55.50 -9.39 -9.72
CA THR A 11 -54.51 -8.53 -10.43
C THR A 11 -53.09 -8.66 -9.89
N GLY A 12 -52.92 -9.21 -8.67
CA GLY A 12 -51.63 -9.28 -8.00
C GLY A 12 -51.10 -7.92 -7.48
N TYR A 13 -51.95 -6.86 -7.55
CA TYR A 13 -51.60 -5.55 -7.01
C TYR A 13 -51.45 -5.59 -5.50
N ARG A 14 -50.46 -4.88 -4.98
CA ARG A 14 -50.11 -4.80 -3.54
C ARG A 14 -50.56 -3.47 -2.97
N TYR A 15 -51.37 -3.51 -1.94
CA TYR A 15 -51.88 -2.34 -1.24
C TYR A 15 -51.14 -2.17 0.09
N TYR A 16 -50.91 -0.91 0.46
CA TYR A 16 -50.20 -0.52 1.67
C TYR A 16 -51.04 0.51 2.44
N THR A 17 -50.96 0.50 3.77
CA THR A 17 -51.67 1.48 4.61
C THR A 17 -50.87 2.78 4.74
N LEU A 18 -51.52 3.86 5.13
CA LEU A 18 -50.89 5.14 5.40
C LEU A 18 -49.88 5.05 6.57
N GLU A 19 -50.10 4.13 7.52
CA GLU A 19 -49.19 3.89 8.65
C GLU A 19 -47.85 3.28 8.22
N GLN A 20 -47.82 2.62 7.06
CA GLN A 20 -46.61 2.04 6.49
C GLN A 20 -45.74 3.08 5.71
N LEU A 21 -46.30 4.29 5.47
CA LEU A 21 -45.62 5.31 4.66
C LEU A 21 -44.28 5.76 5.24
N PRO A 22 -44.12 6.01 6.57
CA PRO A 22 -42.81 6.39 7.13
C PRO A 22 -41.75 5.32 6.92
N THR A 23 -42.10 4.04 7.08
CA THR A 23 -41.20 2.91 6.85
C THR A 23 -40.82 2.79 5.37
N ALA A 24 -41.78 2.97 4.46
CA ALA A 24 -41.50 2.97 3.02
C ALA A 24 -40.53 4.11 2.63
N GLN A 25 -40.73 5.30 3.20
CA GLN A 25 -39.84 6.44 2.98
C GLN A 25 -38.43 6.18 3.51
N LEU A 26 -38.29 5.58 4.70
CA LEU A 26 -36.98 5.21 5.27
C LEU A 26 -36.27 4.18 4.40
N ILE A 27 -36.98 3.12 3.95
CA ILE A 27 -36.44 2.11 3.03
C ILE A 27 -35.90 2.80 1.77
N ARG A 28 -36.72 3.65 1.15
CA ARG A 28 -36.31 4.39 -0.06
C ARG A 28 -35.02 5.19 0.20
N ARG A 29 -34.99 5.99 1.27
CA ARG A 29 -33.84 6.83 1.61
C ARG A 29 -32.57 6.01 1.81
N LEU A 30 -32.62 4.89 2.54
CA LEU A 30 -31.47 4.01 2.75
C LEU A 30 -31.00 3.38 1.42
N ARG A 31 -31.93 3.01 0.53
CA ARG A 31 -31.62 2.48 -0.81
C ARG A 31 -31.01 3.54 -1.73
N ASP A 32 -31.49 4.78 -1.68
CA ASP A 32 -30.93 5.92 -2.42
C ASP A 32 -29.48 6.20 -1.98
N LEU A 33 -29.16 5.89 -0.71
CA LEU A 33 -27.79 5.95 -0.14
C LEU A 33 -26.98 4.66 -0.38
N ARG A 34 -27.39 3.80 -1.33
CA ARG A 34 -26.72 2.55 -1.73
C ARG A 34 -26.63 1.47 -0.65
N MET A 35 -27.38 1.56 0.45
CA MET A 35 -27.37 0.53 1.48
C MET A 35 -27.93 -0.79 0.91
N PRO A 36 -27.23 -1.94 1.07
CA PRO A 36 -27.70 -3.25 0.64
C PRO A 36 -29.06 -3.62 1.23
N VAL A 37 -29.85 -4.39 0.49
CA VAL A 37 -31.20 -4.79 0.94
C VAL A 37 -31.20 -5.55 2.27
N ALA A 38 -30.15 -6.36 2.50
CA ALA A 38 -29.97 -7.10 3.74
C ALA A 38 -29.79 -6.14 4.93
N ASP A 39 -28.95 -5.10 4.76
CA ASP A 39 -28.63 -4.12 5.81
C ASP A 39 -29.84 -3.21 6.08
N VAL A 40 -30.57 -2.79 5.03
CA VAL A 40 -31.83 -2.07 5.20
C VAL A 40 -32.81 -2.89 6.03
N ARG A 41 -32.90 -4.20 5.78
CA ARG A 41 -33.76 -5.08 6.58
C ARG A 41 -33.30 -5.15 8.03
N ALA A 42 -31.97 -5.28 8.27
CA ALA A 42 -31.41 -5.29 9.61
C ALA A 42 -31.71 -3.99 10.37
N VAL A 43 -31.57 -2.83 9.71
CA VAL A 43 -31.91 -1.50 10.29
C VAL A 43 -33.38 -1.41 10.68
N LEU A 44 -34.31 -1.97 9.86
CA LEU A 44 -35.74 -1.90 10.13
C LEU A 44 -36.21 -2.80 11.29
N VAL A 45 -35.49 -3.92 11.53
CA VAL A 45 -35.82 -4.88 12.60
C VAL A 45 -34.94 -4.73 13.83
N ALA A 46 -34.07 -3.72 13.88
CA ALA A 46 -33.18 -3.48 15.01
C ALA A 46 -33.95 -3.21 16.29
N ASP A 47 -33.69 -3.99 17.34
CA ASP A 47 -34.42 -3.95 18.62
C ASP A 47 -34.08 -2.69 19.45
N SER A 48 -33.03 -1.97 19.11
CA SER A 48 -32.63 -0.75 19.83
C SER A 48 -32.05 0.32 18.90
N PRO A 49 -32.18 1.60 19.29
CA PRO A 49 -31.52 2.70 18.58
C PRO A 49 -29.99 2.49 18.42
N ILE A 50 -29.33 1.93 19.44
CA ILE A 50 -27.88 1.69 19.44
C ILE A 50 -27.49 0.72 18.31
N VAL A 51 -28.24 -0.39 18.16
CA VAL A 51 -27.98 -1.38 17.10
C VAL A 51 -28.22 -0.75 15.74
N ARG A 52 -29.31 -0.01 15.60
CA ARG A 52 -29.64 0.69 14.35
C ARG A 52 -28.54 1.68 13.95
N ASP A 53 -28.08 2.49 14.89
CA ASP A 53 -27.07 3.50 14.65
C ASP A 53 -25.70 2.85 14.32
N SER A 54 -25.38 1.71 14.94
CA SER A 54 -24.20 0.91 14.62
C SER A 54 -24.23 0.38 13.18
N LEU A 55 -25.37 -0.12 12.70
CA LEU A 55 -25.52 -0.59 11.32
C LEU A 55 -25.38 0.54 10.30
N ILE A 56 -25.90 1.72 10.61
CA ILE A 56 -25.76 2.91 9.76
C ILE A 56 -24.30 3.38 9.76
N SER A 57 -23.64 3.41 10.92
CA SER A 57 -22.21 3.76 11.01
C SER A 57 -21.32 2.82 10.21
N ALA A 58 -21.55 1.51 10.31
CA ALA A 58 -20.80 0.53 9.50
C ALA A 58 -20.98 0.76 7.99
N HIS A 59 -22.16 1.20 7.56
CA HIS A 59 -22.39 1.54 6.14
C HIS A 59 -21.66 2.85 5.75
N ILE A 60 -21.58 3.84 6.64
CA ILE A 60 -20.82 5.06 6.42
C ILE A 60 -19.33 4.71 6.25
N ASP A 61 -18.74 3.91 7.16
CA ASP A 61 -17.35 3.48 7.11
C ASP A 61 -17.05 2.73 5.79
N HIS A 62 -17.99 1.91 5.33
CA HIS A 62 -17.88 1.24 4.02
C HIS A 62 -17.84 2.24 2.86
N LEU A 63 -18.74 3.23 2.85
CA LEU A 63 -18.78 4.25 1.80
C LEU A 63 -17.53 5.13 1.81
N GLU A 64 -17.00 5.48 2.97
CA GLU A 64 -15.75 6.22 3.11
C GLU A 64 -14.56 5.43 2.56
N THR A 65 -14.52 4.12 2.84
CA THR A 65 -13.50 3.21 2.28
C THR A 65 -13.58 3.15 0.74
N GLU A 66 -14.77 3.00 0.17
CA GLU A 66 -14.97 2.99 -1.28
C GLU A 66 -14.64 4.34 -1.93
N LEU A 67 -14.94 5.45 -1.26
CA LEU A 67 -14.56 6.79 -1.71
C LEU A 67 -13.03 6.94 -1.76
N ALA A 68 -12.33 6.49 -0.72
CA ALA A 68 -10.86 6.53 -0.67
C ALA A 68 -10.22 5.71 -1.81
N LYS A 69 -10.72 4.49 -2.06
CA LYS A 69 -10.28 3.65 -3.18
C LYS A 69 -10.52 4.32 -4.53
N THR A 70 -11.70 4.90 -4.71
CA THR A 70 -12.04 5.60 -5.96
C THR A 70 -11.13 6.81 -6.18
N GLN A 71 -10.87 7.58 -5.13
CA GLN A 71 -9.98 8.73 -5.20
C GLN A 71 -8.54 8.31 -5.52
N ALA A 72 -8.05 7.23 -4.95
CA ALA A 72 -6.74 6.66 -5.28
C ALA A 72 -6.67 6.26 -6.76
N ALA A 73 -7.68 5.55 -7.28
CA ALA A 73 -7.74 5.17 -8.69
C ALA A 73 -7.75 6.39 -9.64
N VAL A 74 -8.52 7.45 -9.29
CA VAL A 74 -8.53 8.70 -10.07
C VAL A 74 -7.15 9.36 -10.06
N ASN A 75 -6.47 9.39 -8.93
CA ASN A 75 -5.14 9.97 -8.82
C ASN A 75 -4.12 9.18 -9.65
N SER A 76 -4.16 7.84 -9.58
CA SER A 76 -3.31 6.96 -10.40
C SER A 76 -3.55 7.16 -11.89
N LEU A 77 -4.81 7.27 -12.34
CA LEU A 77 -5.14 7.56 -13.75
C LEU A 77 -4.64 8.94 -14.19
N ARG A 78 -4.72 9.96 -13.33
CA ARG A 78 -4.15 11.29 -13.63
C ARG A 78 -2.63 11.22 -13.73
N ALA A 79 -1.97 10.47 -12.86
CA ALA A 79 -0.52 10.28 -12.91
C ALA A 79 -0.05 9.59 -14.20
N LEU A 80 -0.89 8.76 -14.83
CA LEU A 80 -0.59 8.17 -16.15
C LEU A 80 -0.73 9.19 -17.30
N LEU A 81 -1.57 10.21 -17.14
CA LEU A 81 -1.78 11.27 -18.17
C LEU A 81 -0.77 12.41 -18.05
N ASP A 82 -0.38 12.74 -16.84
CA ASP A 82 0.64 13.74 -16.56
C ASP A 82 2.00 13.04 -16.49
N SER A 83 3.05 13.62 -17.08
CA SER A 83 4.42 13.16 -16.77
C SER A 83 4.59 13.22 -15.25
N PRO A 84 4.91 12.12 -14.56
CA PRO A 84 4.79 12.06 -13.11
C PRO A 84 5.59 13.20 -12.47
N ALA A 85 4.88 14.17 -11.92
CA ALA A 85 5.47 15.21 -11.10
C ALA A 85 6.11 14.50 -9.88
N GLY A 86 7.44 14.61 -9.75
CA GLY A 86 8.17 13.94 -8.66
C GLY A 86 9.06 12.78 -9.09
N LEU A 87 8.99 12.32 -10.36
CA LEU A 87 9.88 11.30 -10.87
C LEU A 87 11.12 11.94 -11.51
N GLN A 88 12.31 11.60 -11.00
CA GLN A 88 13.57 12.12 -11.52
C GLN A 88 14.10 11.28 -12.71
N PRO A 89 14.95 11.86 -13.58
CA PRO A 89 15.59 11.11 -14.65
C PRO A 89 16.40 9.93 -14.09
N VAL A 90 16.37 8.80 -14.82
CA VAL A 90 17.24 7.67 -14.49
C VAL A 90 18.69 8.03 -14.78
N HIS A 91 19.57 7.67 -13.86
CA HIS A 91 21.02 7.81 -14.02
C HIS A 91 21.74 6.55 -13.51
N ARG A 92 23.01 6.39 -13.89
CA ARG A 92 23.85 5.30 -13.39
C ARG A 92 24.84 5.84 -12.38
N ARG A 93 25.18 5.00 -11.40
CA ARG A 93 26.25 5.24 -10.43
C ARG A 93 26.83 3.94 -9.91
N ALA A 94 28.09 4.00 -9.44
CA ALA A 94 28.67 2.93 -8.65
C ALA A 94 28.25 3.07 -7.17
N GLU A 95 27.82 1.99 -6.56
CA GLU A 95 27.58 1.89 -5.11
C GLU A 95 28.64 1.02 -4.47
N SER A 96 29.25 1.53 -3.39
CA SER A 96 30.15 0.72 -2.56
C SER A 96 29.37 -0.23 -1.67
N SER A 97 29.97 -1.37 -1.31
CA SER A 97 29.37 -2.25 -0.30
C SER A 97 29.28 -1.56 1.05
N PHE A 98 28.22 -1.87 1.79
CA PHE A 98 28.04 -1.36 3.15
C PHE A 98 27.37 -2.41 4.05
N SER A 99 27.55 -2.22 5.36
CA SER A 99 26.96 -3.07 6.38
C SER A 99 25.66 -2.48 6.91
N ALA A 100 24.71 -3.34 7.25
CA ALA A 100 23.41 -2.97 7.75
C ALA A 100 22.91 -3.93 8.85
N LEU A 101 21.93 -3.49 9.61
CA LEU A 101 21.01 -4.36 10.35
C LEU A 101 19.80 -4.62 9.49
N ALA A 102 19.29 -5.84 9.47
CA ALA A 102 18.19 -6.24 8.64
C ALA A 102 17.19 -7.14 9.37
N ILE A 103 15.94 -7.10 8.90
CA ILE A 103 14.88 -8.06 9.21
C ILE A 103 14.37 -8.57 7.89
N THR A 104 14.35 -9.89 7.73
CA THR A 104 13.84 -10.59 6.54
C THR A 104 12.60 -11.38 6.89
N GLU A 105 11.64 -11.40 5.96
CA GLU A 105 10.52 -12.31 5.90
C GLU A 105 10.60 -13.08 4.58
N ASP A 106 10.68 -14.40 4.65
CA ASP A 106 10.95 -15.24 3.47
C ASP A 106 9.70 -15.46 2.60
N THR A 107 8.51 -15.31 3.19
CA THR A 107 7.23 -15.51 2.49
C THR A 107 6.23 -14.47 2.99
N LEU A 108 6.26 -13.30 2.38
CA LEU A 108 5.37 -12.19 2.70
C LEU A 108 4.27 -12.08 1.66
N ASP A 109 3.01 -12.00 2.11
CA ASP A 109 1.89 -11.70 1.24
C ASP A 109 1.95 -10.22 0.81
N PRO A 110 1.80 -9.92 -0.49
CA PRO A 110 1.77 -8.54 -0.98
C PRO A 110 0.79 -7.61 -0.25
N ALA A 111 -0.35 -8.15 0.23
CA ALA A 111 -1.33 -7.38 1.00
C ALA A 111 -0.80 -6.92 2.37
N ASP A 112 0.17 -7.62 2.93
CA ASP A 112 0.72 -7.36 4.26
C ASP A 112 2.02 -6.53 4.24
N ILE A 113 2.59 -6.27 3.05
CA ILE A 113 3.89 -5.59 2.89
C ILE A 113 3.95 -4.27 3.67
N GLU A 114 2.95 -3.42 3.54
CA GLU A 114 2.98 -2.09 4.15
C GLU A 114 2.98 -2.15 5.69
N ALA A 115 2.15 -3.03 6.26
CA ALA A 115 2.07 -3.21 7.71
C ALA A 115 3.36 -3.83 8.26
N TRP A 116 3.86 -4.86 7.59
CA TRP A 116 5.12 -5.54 7.95
C TRP A 116 6.31 -4.58 7.86
N TRP A 117 6.45 -3.86 6.76
CA TRP A 117 7.51 -2.90 6.51
C TRP A 117 7.60 -1.83 7.60
N ARG A 118 6.46 -1.25 7.98
CA ARG A 118 6.40 -0.26 9.07
C ARG A 118 6.83 -0.84 10.41
N ALA A 119 6.35 -2.01 10.74
CA ALA A 119 6.68 -2.70 11.99
C ALA A 119 8.18 -3.08 12.05
N ALA A 120 8.70 -3.65 10.99
CA ALA A 120 10.09 -4.07 10.89
C ALA A 120 11.08 -2.89 10.94
N LEU A 121 10.78 -1.77 10.23
CA LEU A 121 11.60 -0.56 10.33
C LEU A 121 11.56 0.08 11.72
N ALA A 122 10.41 0.07 12.38
CA ALA A 122 10.31 0.59 13.76
C ALA A 122 11.15 -0.26 14.74
N GLU A 123 11.15 -1.58 14.55
CA GLU A 123 11.98 -2.50 15.35
C GLU A 123 13.46 -2.29 15.09
N LEU A 124 13.89 -2.17 13.82
CA LEU A 124 15.29 -1.90 13.47
C LEU A 124 15.78 -0.58 14.07
N ARG A 125 14.98 0.49 14.02
CA ARG A 125 15.32 1.79 14.62
C ARG A 125 15.46 1.68 16.14
N ARG A 126 14.57 0.94 16.78
CA ARG A 126 14.65 0.68 18.23
C ARG A 126 15.90 -0.13 18.57
N ALA A 127 16.16 -1.21 17.85
CA ALA A 127 17.35 -2.04 18.05
C ALA A 127 18.64 -1.24 17.88
N ALA A 128 18.71 -0.36 16.89
CA ALA A 128 19.86 0.52 16.70
C ALA A 128 20.02 1.52 17.86
N ALA A 129 18.93 2.13 18.32
CA ALA A 129 18.96 3.10 19.43
C ALA A 129 19.34 2.45 20.76
N ASP A 130 18.71 1.33 21.11
CA ASP A 130 18.94 0.60 22.37
C ASP A 130 20.39 0.08 22.47
N ASN A 131 21.03 -0.19 21.34
CA ASN A 131 22.43 -0.65 21.29
C ASN A 131 23.45 0.44 20.91
N VAL A 132 23.01 1.70 20.85
CA VAL A 132 23.83 2.89 20.55
C VAL A 132 24.64 2.69 19.24
N LEU A 133 23.99 2.13 18.22
CA LEU A 133 24.64 1.89 16.92
C LEU A 133 24.56 3.15 16.06
N GLN A 134 25.67 3.46 15.41
CA GLN A 134 25.74 4.61 14.50
C GLN A 134 25.08 4.27 13.17
N ILE A 135 23.98 4.95 12.85
CA ILE A 135 23.32 4.86 11.56
C ILE A 135 24.19 5.59 10.51
N ALA A 136 24.45 4.92 9.39
CA ALA A 136 25.38 5.37 8.36
C ALA A 136 24.70 5.80 7.04
N GLY A 137 23.36 5.72 6.97
CA GLY A 137 22.62 6.08 5.75
C GLY A 137 21.12 5.92 5.91
N PRO A 138 20.36 6.16 4.84
CA PRO A 138 18.91 5.97 4.83
C PRO A 138 18.57 4.49 5.06
N ALA A 139 17.43 4.24 5.70
CA ALA A 139 16.84 2.90 5.73
C ALA A 139 16.45 2.46 4.31
N GLY A 140 16.33 1.17 4.09
CA GLY A 140 15.97 0.65 2.78
C GLY A 140 15.29 -0.70 2.83
N GLY A 141 14.92 -1.20 1.65
CA GLY A 141 14.33 -2.51 1.44
C GLY A 141 14.94 -3.24 0.26
N LEU A 142 14.90 -4.57 0.30
CA LEU A 142 15.17 -5.49 -0.80
C LEU A 142 13.90 -6.30 -1.01
N TYR A 143 13.45 -6.39 -2.24
CA TYR A 143 12.20 -7.06 -2.58
C TYR A 143 12.41 -8.10 -3.67
N ASP A 144 11.81 -9.27 -3.48
CA ASP A 144 11.80 -10.33 -4.48
C ASP A 144 10.88 -9.95 -5.64
N GLU A 145 11.22 -10.43 -6.84
CA GLU A 145 10.42 -10.27 -8.06
C GLU A 145 8.97 -10.76 -7.89
N CYS A 146 8.75 -11.85 -7.15
CA CYS A 146 7.43 -12.40 -6.90
C CYS A 146 6.44 -11.37 -6.34
N LEU A 147 6.92 -10.48 -5.47
CA LEU A 147 6.09 -9.44 -4.85
C LEU A 147 5.53 -8.44 -5.87
N PHE A 148 6.27 -8.16 -6.95
CA PHE A 148 5.81 -7.28 -8.03
C PHE A 148 4.77 -7.95 -8.94
N ASN A 149 4.71 -9.29 -8.93
CA ASN A 149 3.72 -10.10 -9.64
C ASN A 149 2.49 -10.41 -8.77
N HIS A 150 2.35 -9.76 -7.61
CA HIS A 150 1.30 -10.03 -6.61
C HIS A 150 1.32 -11.46 -6.07
N GLU A 151 2.49 -12.09 -6.03
CA GLU A 151 2.73 -13.41 -5.44
C GLU A 151 3.52 -13.26 -4.13
N PRO A 152 3.34 -14.16 -3.15
CA PRO A 152 4.15 -14.17 -1.94
C PRO A 152 5.64 -14.32 -2.26
N GLY A 153 6.48 -13.51 -1.62
CA GLY A 153 7.91 -13.48 -1.87
C GLY A 153 8.71 -13.00 -0.67
N ALA A 154 10.04 -13.05 -0.79
CA ALA A 154 10.90 -12.56 0.25
C ALA A 154 10.99 -11.03 0.26
N ALA A 155 10.97 -10.46 1.46
CA ALA A 155 11.22 -9.05 1.69
C ALA A 155 12.22 -8.85 2.83
N THR A 156 13.15 -7.93 2.64
CA THR A 156 14.11 -7.54 3.68
C THR A 156 14.07 -6.04 3.85
N VAL A 157 13.94 -5.56 5.08
CA VAL A 157 14.19 -4.15 5.40
C VAL A 157 15.48 -4.03 6.17
N PHE A 158 16.19 -2.93 5.96
CA PHE A 158 17.49 -2.72 6.57
C PHE A 158 17.73 -1.27 6.98
N ILE A 159 18.66 -1.09 7.93
CA ILE A 159 19.23 0.22 8.29
C ILE A 159 20.77 0.10 8.23
N PRO A 160 21.44 0.91 7.39
CA PRO A 160 22.90 0.96 7.34
C PRO A 160 23.47 1.36 8.70
N VAL A 161 24.43 0.57 9.20
CA VAL A 161 25.15 0.86 10.45
C VAL A 161 26.63 0.54 10.29
N THR A 162 27.48 1.25 11.03
CA THR A 162 28.94 1.06 10.93
C THR A 162 29.41 -0.28 11.49
N THR A 163 28.73 -0.80 12.52
CA THR A 163 29.13 -2.05 13.21
C THR A 163 27.90 -2.87 13.53
N PRO A 164 27.37 -3.66 12.55
CA PRO A 164 26.20 -4.48 12.77
C PRO A 164 26.52 -5.65 13.73
N ARG A 165 25.52 -6.02 14.53
CA ARG A 165 25.57 -7.19 15.39
C ARG A 165 24.22 -7.92 15.40
N GLU A 166 24.24 -9.18 15.70
CA GLU A 166 23.00 -9.97 15.82
C GLU A 166 22.24 -9.59 17.09
N LEU A 167 20.94 -9.28 16.96
CA LEU A 167 20.04 -8.84 18.04
C LEU A 167 18.68 -9.54 17.89
N GLY A 168 18.59 -10.79 18.31
CA GLY A 168 17.39 -11.60 18.15
C GLY A 168 17.10 -11.90 16.69
N ARG A 169 15.96 -11.41 16.16
CA ARG A 169 15.63 -11.57 14.73
C ARG A 169 16.29 -10.53 13.82
N VAL A 170 16.86 -9.48 14.41
CA VAL A 170 17.65 -8.49 13.66
C VAL A 170 19.02 -9.09 13.37
N LYS A 171 19.37 -9.20 12.10
CA LYS A 171 20.61 -9.85 11.64
C LYS A 171 21.53 -8.85 10.94
N PRO A 172 22.86 -9.04 11.03
CA PRO A 172 23.78 -8.36 10.15
C PRO A 172 23.54 -8.71 8.69
N LEU A 173 23.61 -7.68 7.82
CA LEU A 173 23.49 -7.82 6.38
C LEU A 173 24.61 -7.01 5.71
N ILE A 174 25.16 -7.55 4.64
CA ILE A 174 26.08 -6.81 3.77
C ILE A 174 25.34 -6.57 2.44
N ILE A 175 25.15 -5.32 2.09
CA ILE A 175 24.70 -4.92 0.76
C ILE A 175 25.93 -4.87 -0.14
N PRO A 176 26.00 -5.68 -1.20
CA PRO A 176 27.19 -5.73 -2.05
C PRO A 176 27.34 -4.48 -2.91
N ALA A 177 28.58 -4.16 -3.24
CA ALA A 177 28.90 -3.14 -4.24
C ALA A 177 28.30 -3.53 -5.60
N ALA A 178 27.82 -2.55 -6.35
CA ALA A 178 27.29 -2.77 -7.69
C ALA A 178 27.31 -1.46 -8.51
N GLU A 179 27.41 -1.60 -9.84
CA GLU A 179 26.90 -0.55 -10.74
C GLU A 179 25.37 -0.59 -10.71
N VAL A 180 24.73 0.55 -10.67
CA VAL A 180 23.28 0.62 -10.50
C VAL A 180 22.64 1.65 -11.44
N ALA A 181 21.43 1.34 -11.91
CA ALA A 181 20.51 2.31 -12.49
C ALA A 181 19.59 2.82 -11.36
N VAL A 182 19.39 4.12 -11.29
CA VAL A 182 18.72 4.77 -10.17
C VAL A 182 17.72 5.79 -10.65
N THR A 183 16.55 5.80 -10.04
CA THR A 183 15.59 6.91 -10.11
C THR A 183 15.11 7.29 -8.71
N THR A 184 14.71 8.54 -8.54
CA THR A 184 14.10 9.00 -7.29
C THR A 184 12.63 9.34 -7.54
N TYR A 185 11.78 8.84 -6.68
CA TYR A 185 10.35 9.12 -6.65
C TYR A 185 10.01 9.95 -5.41
N GLN A 186 9.18 10.98 -5.59
CA GLN A 186 8.59 11.74 -4.50
C GLN A 186 7.08 11.61 -4.56
N GLY A 187 6.49 11.04 -3.53
CA GLY A 187 5.05 10.79 -3.44
C GLY A 187 4.71 9.61 -2.55
N PRO A 188 3.41 9.25 -2.48
CA PRO A 188 2.93 8.09 -1.74
C PRO A 188 3.41 6.78 -2.36
N HIS A 189 3.65 5.75 -1.54
CA HIS A 189 4.05 4.42 -2.04
C HIS A 189 2.99 3.75 -2.94
N SER A 190 1.74 4.19 -2.91
CA SER A 190 0.69 3.69 -3.82
C SER A 190 1.00 3.90 -5.30
N ASP A 191 1.86 4.86 -5.63
CA ASP A 191 2.17 5.27 -7.00
C ASP A 191 3.65 5.02 -7.34
N ILE A 192 4.36 4.25 -6.51
CA ILE A 192 5.79 3.94 -6.68
C ILE A 192 6.05 3.03 -7.90
N ASP A 193 5.04 2.30 -8.35
CA ASP A 193 5.04 1.48 -9.55
C ASP A 193 5.40 2.26 -10.81
N LEU A 194 5.06 3.55 -10.88
CA LEU A 194 5.46 4.45 -11.97
C LEU A 194 6.99 4.62 -12.05
N ALA A 195 7.64 4.64 -10.90
CA ALA A 195 9.11 4.74 -10.86
C ALA A 195 9.76 3.43 -11.26
N TYR A 196 9.21 2.29 -10.87
CA TYR A 196 9.64 0.98 -11.32
C TYR A 196 9.47 0.82 -12.83
N ALA A 197 8.31 1.20 -13.38
CA ALA A 197 8.06 1.15 -14.81
C ALA A 197 9.06 1.99 -15.60
N ARG A 198 9.38 3.20 -15.12
CA ARG A 198 10.39 4.08 -15.75
C ARG A 198 11.78 3.47 -15.70
N LEU A 199 12.17 2.91 -14.55
CA LEU A 199 13.47 2.26 -14.41
C LEU A 199 13.58 1.03 -15.32
N GLY A 200 12.51 0.21 -15.40
CA GLY A 200 12.43 -0.92 -16.31
C GLY A 200 12.53 -0.54 -17.78
N SER A 201 11.83 0.54 -18.21
CA SER A 201 11.96 1.06 -19.57
C SER A 201 13.39 1.52 -19.87
N TYR A 202 14.01 2.23 -18.93
CA TYR A 202 15.41 2.66 -19.09
C TYR A 202 16.35 1.47 -19.26
N VAL A 203 16.21 0.43 -18.44
CA VAL A 203 17.00 -0.80 -18.50
C VAL A 203 16.82 -1.50 -19.86
N ALA A 204 15.59 -1.61 -20.33
CA ALA A 204 15.28 -2.21 -21.63
C ALA A 204 15.83 -1.39 -22.82
N ASP A 205 15.64 -0.07 -22.79
CA ASP A 205 16.11 0.84 -23.86
C ASP A 205 17.65 0.86 -23.99
N HIS A 206 18.37 0.52 -22.92
CA HIS A 206 19.82 0.50 -22.88
C HIS A 206 20.41 -0.92 -22.90
N GLU A 207 19.55 -1.94 -23.11
CA GLU A 207 19.95 -3.36 -23.20
C GLU A 207 20.80 -3.82 -22.00
N LEU A 208 20.44 -3.34 -20.77
CA LEU A 208 21.22 -3.65 -19.59
C LEU A 208 20.83 -5.01 -19.02
N ALA A 209 21.82 -5.83 -18.70
CA ALA A 209 21.60 -6.97 -17.82
C ALA A 209 21.43 -6.47 -16.38
N VAL A 210 20.47 -7.00 -15.65
CA VAL A 210 20.15 -6.56 -14.28
C VAL A 210 20.17 -7.72 -13.29
N GLY A 211 20.52 -7.41 -12.06
CA GLY A 211 20.38 -8.34 -10.94
C GLY A 211 18.97 -8.33 -10.36
N TRP A 212 18.60 -9.42 -9.72
CA TRP A 212 17.25 -9.64 -9.20
C TRP A 212 16.92 -8.90 -7.91
N GLN A 213 17.86 -8.30 -7.22
CA GLN A 213 17.61 -7.58 -5.97
C GLN A 213 17.42 -6.10 -6.21
N LEU A 214 16.19 -5.71 -6.55
CA LEU A 214 15.77 -4.31 -6.49
C LEU A 214 15.95 -3.78 -5.07
N ARG A 215 16.52 -2.58 -4.97
CA ARG A 215 16.77 -1.89 -3.70
C ARG A 215 15.95 -0.62 -3.64
N GLU A 216 15.36 -0.37 -2.51
CA GLU A 216 14.77 0.93 -2.18
C GLU A 216 15.56 1.60 -1.07
N TYR A 217 15.74 2.93 -1.16
CA TYR A 217 16.30 3.73 -0.07
C TYR A 217 15.29 4.81 0.32
N TYR A 218 14.90 4.85 1.59
CA TYR A 218 13.87 5.73 2.14
C TYR A 218 14.49 6.99 2.69
N HIS A 219 14.74 7.99 1.82
CA HIS A 219 15.32 9.27 2.24
C HIS A 219 14.36 10.08 3.11
N ARG A 220 13.04 9.92 2.87
CA ARG A 220 11.98 10.51 3.67
C ARG A 220 10.77 9.60 3.66
N ASP A 221 10.38 9.11 4.83
CA ASP A 221 9.31 8.14 5.01
C ASP A 221 8.33 8.57 6.12
N HIS A 222 7.42 7.68 6.53
CA HIS A 222 6.43 7.90 7.59
C HIS A 222 7.01 8.32 8.93
N SER A 223 8.28 8.03 9.21
CA SER A 223 8.95 8.46 10.44
C SER A 223 9.38 9.94 10.42
N HIS A 224 9.48 10.51 9.23
CA HIS A 224 9.89 11.90 9.02
C HIS A 224 8.67 12.83 8.86
N THR A 225 7.59 12.36 8.24
CA THR A 225 6.39 13.15 7.97
C THR A 225 5.17 12.28 7.72
N ARG A 226 3.99 12.77 8.15
CA ARG A 226 2.70 12.16 7.83
C ARG A 226 2.18 12.56 6.44
N ASP A 227 2.76 13.58 5.84
CA ASP A 227 2.41 14.02 4.50
C ASP A 227 3.10 13.13 3.47
N HIS A 228 2.32 12.21 2.88
CA HIS A 228 2.79 11.22 1.91
C HIS A 228 3.34 11.88 0.63
N SER A 229 2.89 13.07 0.28
CA SER A 229 3.41 13.81 -0.89
C SER A 229 4.88 14.23 -0.74
N GLN A 230 5.38 14.24 0.48
CA GLN A 230 6.77 14.59 0.81
C GLN A 230 7.67 13.36 0.99
N TRP A 231 7.14 12.15 0.89
CA TRP A 231 7.97 10.95 0.93
C TRP A 231 8.90 10.93 -0.27
N ARG A 232 10.10 10.44 -0.04
CA ARG A 232 11.13 10.37 -1.08
C ARG A 232 11.83 9.03 -1.01
N THR A 233 11.59 8.22 -2.03
CA THR A 233 12.18 6.88 -2.19
C THR A 233 13.07 6.88 -3.42
N GLU A 234 14.27 6.39 -3.27
CA GLU A 234 15.18 6.11 -4.37
C GLU A 234 15.08 4.63 -4.71
N ILE A 235 14.82 4.32 -5.98
CA ILE A 235 14.74 2.96 -6.50
C ILE A 235 16.00 2.68 -7.28
N VAL A 236 16.64 1.58 -6.94
CA VAL A 236 17.99 1.23 -7.38
C VAL A 236 17.95 -0.19 -7.94
N TRP A 237 18.35 -0.32 -9.20
CA TRP A 237 18.45 -1.61 -9.85
C TRP A 237 19.92 -1.94 -10.15
N PRO A 238 20.47 -2.98 -9.49
CA PRO A 238 21.83 -3.42 -9.77
C PRO A 238 21.98 -3.88 -11.22
N ILE A 239 23.00 -3.35 -11.91
CA ILE A 239 23.36 -3.71 -13.27
C ILE A 239 24.45 -4.79 -13.20
N ILE A 240 24.30 -5.85 -13.96
CA ILE A 240 25.34 -6.86 -14.18
C ILE A 240 26.11 -6.41 -15.41
N ASP A 241 27.39 -6.13 -15.26
CA ASP A 241 28.24 -5.94 -16.42
C ASP A 241 28.21 -7.22 -17.26
N SER A 242 27.67 -7.16 -18.47
CA SER A 242 27.88 -8.24 -19.42
C SER A 242 29.38 -8.31 -19.69
N PRO A 243 30.02 -9.48 -19.53
CA PRO A 243 31.42 -9.60 -19.93
C PRO A 243 31.51 -9.16 -21.38
N ALA A 244 32.37 -8.18 -21.66
CA ALA A 244 32.65 -7.76 -23.01
C ALA A 244 33.11 -8.99 -23.82
N GLU A 245 32.39 -9.32 -24.90
CA GLU A 245 32.79 -10.33 -25.87
C GLU A 245 34.13 -9.99 -26.53
#